data_e2bf3f1f9e03120ae790e564bd495e07
#
_entry.id   e2bf3f1f9e03120ae790e564bd495e07
#
_cell.length_a   1.000
_cell.length_b   1.000
_cell.length_c   1.000
_cell.angle_alpha   90.00
_cell.angle_beta   90.00
_cell.angle_gamma   90.00
#
_symmetry.space_group_name_H-M   'P 1'
#
loop_
_entity.id
_entity.type
_entity.pdbx_description
1 polymer ?
#
loop_
_entity_poly.entity_id
_entity_poly.type
_entity_poly.pdbx_seq_one_letter_code
_entity_poly.pdbx_strand_id
1 'polypeptide(L)'
;MAKNRKIPFGYRMEFGTYIPQPAEAETVRWIYQTYLAGASYKALVEALQERGVVYDECKLWNKNMVARILEDARYVGMDRYPAILPEEQFHSVQERRRDRAVPVRKTPAQMELRRLME
;
A
#
# COMPACT_ATOMS: atom_id res chain seq x y z
N MET A 1 -8.73 20.96 -12.08
CA MET A 1 -8.79 19.72 -11.57
C MET A 1 -7.56 19.32 -10.83
N ALA A 2 -7.73 18.80 -9.72
CA ALA A 2 -6.61 18.44 -8.91
C ALA A 2 -5.91 17.26 -9.48
N LYS A 3 -4.63 17.33 -9.61
CA LYS A 3 -3.91 16.26 -10.12
C LYS A 3 -3.59 15.34 -9.00
N ASN A 4 -3.21 15.89 -7.86
CA ASN A 4 -2.81 15.08 -6.73
C ASN A 4 -3.67 15.44 -5.55
N ARG A 5 -3.85 14.50 -4.68
CA ARG A 5 -4.56 14.79 -3.45
C ARG A 5 -3.66 15.63 -2.59
N LYS A 6 -4.20 16.68 -2.04
CA LYS A 6 -3.44 17.50 -1.12
C LYS A 6 -3.28 16.80 0.18
N ILE A 7 -4.27 16.00 0.56
CA ILE A 7 -4.23 15.25 1.80
C ILE A 7 -4.07 13.79 1.43
N PRO A 8 -3.14 13.07 2.04
CA PRO A 8 -2.92 11.67 1.69
C PRO A 8 -4.16 10.84 1.94
N PHE A 9 -4.32 9.80 1.14
CA PHE A 9 -5.44 8.91 1.30
C PHE A 9 -5.36 8.30 2.70
N GLY A 10 -6.47 8.27 3.41
CA GLY A 10 -6.52 7.77 4.77
C GLY A 10 -6.68 8.86 5.80
N TYR A 11 -6.48 10.09 5.41
CA TYR A 11 -6.54 11.22 6.33
C TYR A 11 -7.46 12.30 5.84
N ARG A 12 -7.89 13.13 6.76
CA ARG A 12 -8.62 14.34 6.41
C ARG A 12 -8.12 15.41 7.35
N MET A 13 -8.40 16.65 7.03
CA MET A 13 -7.95 17.75 7.86
C MET A 13 -9.13 18.37 8.60
N GLU A 14 -8.93 18.58 9.89
CA GLU A 14 -9.96 19.19 10.70
C GLU A 14 -9.29 20.18 11.63
N PHE A 15 -9.74 21.39 11.63
CA PHE A 15 -9.19 22.44 12.48
C PHE A 15 -7.67 22.53 12.35
N GLY A 16 -7.18 22.43 11.13
CA GLY A 16 -5.75 22.55 10.89
C GLY A 16 -4.93 21.33 11.27
N THR A 17 -5.57 20.25 11.60
CA THR A 17 -4.88 19.05 12.05
C THR A 17 -5.29 17.86 11.20
N TYR A 18 -4.33 17.02 10.86
CA TYR A 18 -4.65 15.81 10.13
C TYR A 18 -5.21 14.77 11.09
N ILE A 19 -6.31 14.17 10.70
CA ILE A 19 -6.88 13.07 11.49
C ILE A 19 -7.23 11.95 10.53
N PRO A 20 -7.35 10.72 11.02
CA PRO A 20 -7.72 9.62 10.13
C PRO A 20 -9.14 9.81 9.60
N GLN A 21 -9.32 9.55 8.33
CA GLN A 21 -10.64 9.53 7.75
C GLN A 21 -11.12 8.09 7.92
N PRO A 22 -12.15 7.84 8.71
CA PRO A 22 -12.48 6.46 9.10
C PRO A 22 -12.60 5.47 7.95
N ALA A 23 -13.36 5.82 6.95
CA ALA A 23 -13.53 4.90 5.84
C ALA A 23 -12.25 4.67 5.07
N GLU A 24 -11.49 5.73 4.86
CA GLU A 24 -10.24 5.60 4.12
C GLU A 24 -9.19 4.89 4.96
N ALA A 25 -9.16 5.16 6.26
CA ALA A 25 -8.20 4.51 7.13
C ALA A 25 -8.46 3.00 7.17
N GLU A 26 -9.71 2.62 7.16
CA GLU A 26 -10.06 1.22 7.14
C GLU A 26 -9.62 0.58 5.85
N THR A 27 -9.76 1.29 4.75
CA THR A 27 -9.32 0.80 3.46
C THR A 27 -7.81 0.62 3.44
N VAL A 28 -7.06 1.56 4.04
CA VAL A 28 -5.62 1.43 4.12
C VAL A 28 -5.25 0.16 4.89
N ARG A 29 -5.90 -0.09 6.01
CA ARG A 29 -5.63 -1.29 6.79
C ARG A 29 -5.95 -2.54 5.98
N TRP A 30 -7.05 -2.51 5.25
CA TRP A 30 -7.43 -3.63 4.41
C TRP A 30 -6.40 -3.89 3.33
N ILE A 31 -5.90 -2.83 2.70
CA ILE A 31 -4.90 -2.97 1.66
C ILE A 31 -3.65 -3.64 2.22
N TYR A 32 -3.19 -3.19 3.38
CA TYR A 32 -2.00 -3.76 3.99
C TYR A 32 -2.22 -5.22 4.37
N GLN A 33 -3.34 -5.51 4.99
CA GLN A 33 -3.64 -6.88 5.40
C GLN A 33 -3.75 -7.81 4.21
N THR A 34 -4.44 -7.36 3.18
CA THR A 34 -4.67 -8.20 2.01
C THR A 34 -3.37 -8.43 1.23
N TYR A 35 -2.54 -7.40 1.17
CA TYR A 35 -1.26 -7.54 0.51
C TYR A 35 -0.39 -8.56 1.25
N LEU A 36 -0.39 -8.52 2.58
CA LEU A 36 0.38 -9.47 3.35
C LEU A 36 -0.18 -10.88 3.23
N ALA A 37 -1.46 -11.00 2.93
CA ALA A 37 -2.05 -12.30 2.71
C ALA A 37 -1.70 -12.87 1.34
N GLY A 38 -1.02 -12.10 0.50
CA GLY A 38 -0.54 -12.61 -0.77
C GLY A 38 -1.09 -11.94 -2.01
N ALA A 39 -1.93 -10.93 -1.87
CA ALA A 39 -2.53 -10.31 -3.03
C ALA A 39 -1.51 -9.53 -3.84
N SER A 40 -1.71 -9.49 -5.14
CA SER A 40 -0.88 -8.70 -6.02
C SER A 40 -1.47 -7.30 -6.12
N TYR A 41 -0.73 -6.37 -6.69
CA TYR A 41 -1.23 -5.03 -6.89
C TYR A 41 -2.48 -5.08 -7.77
N LYS A 42 -2.45 -5.91 -8.79
CA LYS A 42 -3.58 -6.02 -9.68
C LYS A 42 -4.82 -6.50 -8.94
N ALA A 43 -4.66 -7.51 -8.10
CA ALA A 43 -5.76 -8.03 -7.33
C ALA A 43 -6.34 -6.98 -6.39
N LEU A 44 -5.46 -6.18 -5.79
CA LEU A 44 -5.90 -5.12 -4.90
C LEU A 44 -6.69 -4.06 -5.65
N VAL A 45 -6.20 -3.68 -6.83
CA VAL A 45 -6.88 -2.69 -7.63
C VAL A 45 -8.26 -3.18 -8.03
N GLU A 46 -8.33 -4.41 -8.48
CA GLU A 46 -9.60 -4.98 -8.91
C GLU A 46 -10.60 -5.06 -7.76
N ALA A 47 -10.13 -5.46 -6.60
CA ALA A 47 -11.00 -5.56 -5.45
C ALA A 47 -11.50 -4.18 -4.99
N LEU A 48 -10.63 -3.19 -5.05
CA LEU A 48 -11.02 -1.85 -4.66
C LEU A 48 -12.07 -1.28 -5.60
N GLN A 49 -11.90 -1.53 -6.89
CA GLN A 49 -12.87 -1.08 -7.86
C GLN A 49 -14.20 -1.79 -7.68
N GLU A 50 -14.14 -3.08 -7.43
CA GLU A 50 -15.32 -3.88 -7.24
C GLU A 50 -16.11 -3.47 -6.01
N ARG A 51 -15.42 -3.08 -4.97
CA ARG A 51 -16.06 -2.66 -3.74
C ARG A 51 -16.56 -1.24 -3.81
N GLY A 52 -16.29 -0.55 -4.90
CA GLY A 52 -16.75 0.81 -5.05
C GLY A 52 -16.01 1.82 -4.19
N VAL A 53 -14.81 1.49 -3.78
CA VAL A 53 -14.02 2.41 -2.97
C VAL A 53 -13.50 3.52 -3.86
N VAL A 54 -13.59 4.75 -3.40
CA VAL A 54 -13.16 5.89 -4.17
C VAL A 54 -11.84 6.41 -3.66
N TYR A 55 -10.86 6.57 -4.53
CA TYR A 55 -9.60 7.15 -4.14
C TYR A 55 -9.70 8.67 -4.14
N ASP A 56 -10.27 9.20 -5.21
CA ASP A 56 -10.43 10.62 -5.36
C ASP A 56 -11.62 10.79 -6.30
N GLU A 57 -12.21 11.96 -6.28
CA GLU A 57 -13.42 12.20 -7.02
C GLU A 57 -13.45 11.71 -8.44
N CYS A 58 -12.40 11.95 -9.16
CA CYS A 58 -12.38 11.63 -10.56
C CYS A 58 -11.40 10.56 -10.93
N LYS A 59 -10.91 9.79 -9.97
CA LYS A 59 -9.87 8.85 -10.27
C LYS A 59 -10.22 7.44 -9.89
N LEU A 60 -9.93 6.54 -10.80
CA LEU A 60 -10.07 5.13 -10.52
C LEU A 60 -8.78 4.64 -9.93
N TRP A 61 -8.87 3.57 -9.17
CA TRP A 61 -7.69 2.98 -8.58
C TRP A 61 -6.78 2.42 -9.67
N ASN A 62 -5.49 2.53 -9.44
CA ASN A 62 -4.51 1.90 -10.32
C ASN A 62 -3.37 1.39 -9.48
N LYS A 63 -2.45 0.67 -10.10
CA LYS A 63 -1.35 0.04 -9.38
C LYS A 63 -0.43 1.04 -8.72
N ASN A 64 -0.25 2.20 -9.31
CA ASN A 64 0.61 3.21 -8.72
C ASN A 64 0.04 3.73 -7.42
N MET A 65 -1.27 3.89 -7.36
CA MET A 65 -1.91 4.36 -6.13
C MET A 65 -1.73 3.35 -5.01
N VAL A 66 -1.90 2.07 -5.34
CA VAL A 66 -1.71 1.02 -4.35
C VAL A 66 -0.26 1.00 -3.88
N ALA A 67 0.67 1.11 -4.82
CA ALA A 67 2.08 1.09 -4.46
C ALA A 67 2.43 2.25 -3.53
N ARG A 68 1.90 3.42 -3.80
CA ARG A 68 2.17 4.58 -2.97
C ARG A 68 1.63 4.40 -1.57
N ILE A 69 0.45 3.82 -1.46
CA ILE A 69 -0.13 3.58 -0.16
C ILE A 69 0.72 2.57 0.62
N LEU A 70 1.20 1.55 -0.05
CA LEU A 70 1.99 0.53 0.62
C LEU A 70 3.36 1.02 1.07
N GLU A 71 3.83 2.12 0.51
CA GLU A 71 5.13 2.61 0.90
C GLU A 71 5.09 3.89 1.74
N ASP A 72 3.92 4.36 2.10
CA ASP A 72 3.77 5.64 2.78
C ASP A 72 3.98 5.48 4.28
N ALA A 73 5.12 5.92 4.76
CA ALA A 73 5.47 5.79 6.16
C ALA A 73 4.63 6.67 7.09
N ARG A 74 3.90 7.61 6.52
CA ARG A 74 3.06 8.46 7.34
C ARG A 74 1.98 7.67 8.07
N TYR A 75 1.63 6.51 7.54
CA TYR A 75 0.59 5.69 8.16
C TYR A 75 1.00 5.10 9.50
N VAL A 76 2.28 5.11 9.83
CA VAL A 76 2.71 4.62 11.13
C VAL A 76 2.96 5.76 12.12
N GLY A 77 2.52 6.96 11.76
CA GLY A 77 2.64 8.10 12.68
C GLY A 77 3.90 8.89 12.46
N MET A 78 3.95 9.64 11.38
CA MET A 78 5.11 10.45 11.07
C MET A 78 4.67 11.88 10.91
N ASP A 79 5.48 12.80 11.38
CA ASP A 79 5.18 14.22 11.30
C ASP A 79 3.86 14.52 12.00
N ARG A 80 2.93 15.10 11.29
CA ARG A 80 1.66 15.45 11.87
C ARG A 80 0.58 14.42 11.59
N TYR A 81 0.95 13.29 11.03
CA TYR A 81 -0.04 12.30 10.63
C TYR A 81 -0.20 11.25 11.73
N PRO A 82 -1.41 11.09 12.27
CA PRO A 82 -1.61 10.07 13.30
C PRO A 82 -1.41 8.68 12.70
N ALA A 83 -1.04 7.74 13.53
CA ALA A 83 -0.83 6.39 13.08
C ALA A 83 -2.14 5.71 12.70
N ILE A 84 -2.15 5.05 11.57
CA ILE A 84 -3.28 4.24 11.15
C ILE A 84 -2.91 2.75 11.25
N LEU A 85 -1.62 2.45 11.11
CA LEU A 85 -1.13 1.08 11.09
C LEU A 85 -0.09 0.85 12.17
N PRO A 86 0.04 -0.38 12.65
CA PRO A 86 1.17 -0.71 13.51
C PRO A 86 2.45 -0.69 12.68
N GLU A 87 3.52 -0.30 13.32
CA GLU A 87 4.80 -0.23 12.67
C GLU A 87 5.25 -1.59 12.15
N GLU A 88 4.97 -2.62 12.91
CA GLU A 88 5.27 -3.97 12.52
C GLU A 88 4.68 -4.35 11.18
N GLN A 89 3.41 -4.01 10.99
CA GLN A 89 2.72 -4.34 9.76
C GLN A 89 3.34 -3.59 8.59
N PHE A 90 3.67 -2.34 8.80
CA PHE A 90 4.30 -1.54 7.78
C PHE A 90 5.63 -2.17 7.35
N HIS A 91 6.44 -2.55 8.33
CA HIS A 91 7.73 -3.16 8.02
C HIS A 91 7.58 -4.50 7.30
N SER A 92 6.61 -5.29 7.70
CA SER A 92 6.36 -6.56 7.02
C SER A 92 6.01 -6.34 5.56
N VAL A 93 5.23 -5.31 5.29
CA VAL A 93 4.87 -5.00 3.92
C VAL A 93 6.09 -4.56 3.13
N GLN A 94 6.97 -3.75 3.73
CA GLN A 94 8.14 -3.30 3.01
C GLN A 94 9.06 -4.47 2.67
N GLU A 95 9.18 -5.42 3.56
CA GLU A 95 9.97 -6.60 3.31
C GLU A 95 9.39 -7.42 2.16
N ARG A 96 8.07 -7.58 2.17
CA ARG A 96 7.44 -8.34 1.11
C ARG A 96 7.56 -7.62 -0.23
N ARG A 97 7.45 -6.31 -0.23
CA ARG A 97 7.61 -5.54 -1.45
C ARG A 97 9.02 -5.70 -1.99
N ARG A 98 9.99 -5.68 -1.10
CA ARG A 98 11.38 -5.85 -1.49
C ARG A 98 11.61 -7.21 -2.11
N ASP A 99 11.04 -8.24 -1.51
CA ASP A 99 11.18 -9.59 -2.02
C ASP A 99 10.54 -9.72 -3.38
N ARG A 100 9.38 -9.11 -3.56
CA ARG A 100 8.69 -9.20 -4.84
C ARG A 100 9.35 -8.37 -5.92
N ALA A 101 10.05 -7.33 -5.53
CA ALA A 101 10.72 -6.49 -6.49
C ALA A 101 11.99 -7.11 -7.02
N VAL A 102 12.54 -8.07 -6.32
CA VAL A 102 13.71 -8.75 -6.80
C VAL A 102 13.36 -9.41 -8.11
N PRO A 103 14.17 -9.24 -9.13
CA PRO A 103 13.87 -9.81 -10.42
C PRO A 103 13.65 -11.26 -10.27
N VAL A 104 12.49 -11.61 -10.58
CA VAL A 104 12.14 -12.95 -10.48
C VAL A 104 12.93 -13.77 -11.33
N ARG A 105 13.28 -13.25 -12.49
CA ARG A 105 14.01 -14.00 -13.33
C ARG A 105 15.27 -14.13 -12.76
N LYS A 106 15.51 -15.01 -12.02
CA LYS A 106 16.78 -15.30 -11.67
C LYS A 106 17.42 -15.79 -12.87
N THR A 107 18.66 -15.60 -12.97
CA THR A 107 19.39 -16.12 -14.11
C THR A 107 19.37 -17.63 -13.96
N PRO A 108 19.55 -18.33 -15.03
CA PRO A 108 19.59 -19.79 -14.95
C PRO A 108 20.66 -20.26 -13.96
N ALA A 109 21.74 -19.56 -13.92
CA ALA A 109 22.80 -19.95 -13.00
C ALA A 109 22.36 -19.85 -11.56
N GLN A 110 21.62 -18.81 -11.25
CA GLN A 110 21.14 -18.66 -9.90
C GLN A 110 20.14 -19.72 -9.54
N MET A 111 19.27 -20.02 -10.44
CA MET A 111 18.28 -21.03 -10.19
C MET A 111 18.89 -22.37 -10.02
N GLU A 112 19.90 -22.64 -10.81
CA GLU A 112 20.60 -23.88 -10.73
C GLU A 112 21.30 -24.03 -9.42
N LEU A 113 22.00 -22.99 -9.03
CA LEU A 113 22.70 -22.98 -7.79
C LEU A 113 21.76 -23.22 -6.64
N ARG A 114 20.62 -22.58 -6.70
CA ARG A 114 19.65 -22.76 -5.69
C ARG A 114 19.19 -24.20 -5.61
N ARG A 115 18.95 -24.80 -6.74
CA ARG A 115 18.54 -26.17 -6.76
C ARG A 115 19.60 -27.08 -6.19
N LEU A 116 20.82 -26.80 -6.46
CA LEU A 116 21.89 -27.61 -5.95
C LEU A 116 22.03 -27.50 -4.45
N MET A 117 21.68 -26.34 -3.94
CA MET A 117 21.80 -26.13 -2.54
C MET A 117 20.59 -26.51 -1.76
N GLU A 118 19.53 -26.75 -2.40
CA GLU A 118 18.29 -27.11 -1.72
C GLU A 118 18.30 -28.51 -1.22
#